data_579564bcf91e723b12ee545cb767f36d
#
_entry.id   579564bcf91e723b12ee545cb767f36d
#
_cell.length_a   1.000
_cell.length_b   1.000
_cell.length_c   1.000
_cell.angle_alpha   90.00
_cell.angle_beta   90.00
_cell.angle_gamma   90.00
#
_symmetry.space_group_name_H-M   'P 1'
#
loop_
_entity.id
_entity.type
_entity.pdbx_description
1 polymer ?
#
loop_
_entity_poly.entity_id
_entity_poly.type
_entity_poly.pdbx_seq_one_letter_code
_entity_poly.pdbx_strand_id
1 'polypeptide(L)'
;MAQERIGFFGKFQAQAADTSGAERMRSLAGVVGQAGDLAFQIGAKKRSAEGKLAGLEEGRAAVSEGRATEKKGGGLSIFGNAYDQAAQGAYISSIGIDSKAKINQLAVDHADDPEAFGTLSQEYLKGVLANASPDAYDIINQDVTNRISTIGGKLQSDYATKVIGESNDTMTIAKDELAIEASTFARQGDSAGAENSKSLAFATIDQLVASGGMKGPKAAETKRAITRDIREQKSSKKFDDIAEKDGLPAAFSAIEDMRNEIPKGHSPEEWDTYISS
;
A
#
# COMPACT_ATOMS: atom_id res chain seq x y z
N MET A 1 -11.85 4.18 -14.43
CA MET A 1 -11.74 2.95 -13.62
C MET A 1 -11.06 3.18 -12.26
N ALA A 2 -10.06 4.07 -12.10
CA ALA A 2 -9.38 4.32 -10.81
C ALA A 2 -10.27 4.98 -9.73
N GLN A 3 -11.28 5.77 -10.09
CA GLN A 3 -12.16 6.47 -9.12
C GLN A 3 -13.19 5.56 -8.43
N GLU A 4 -13.65 4.48 -9.07
CA GLU A 4 -14.60 3.53 -8.43
C GLU A 4 -13.93 2.64 -7.38
N ARG A 5 -12.62 2.34 -7.53
CA ARG A 5 -11.87 1.54 -6.54
C ARG A 5 -11.69 2.26 -5.19
N ILE A 6 -11.50 3.58 -5.19
CA ILE A 6 -11.36 4.38 -3.96
C ILE A 6 -12.65 4.36 -3.12
N GLY A 7 -13.83 4.27 -3.75
CA GLY A 7 -15.12 4.26 -3.06
C GLY A 7 -15.41 3.01 -2.22
N PHE A 8 -14.86 1.85 -2.61
CA PHE A 8 -15.09 0.60 -1.89
C PHE A 8 -14.38 0.56 -0.53
N PHE A 9 -13.13 0.99 -0.48
CA PHE A 9 -12.35 0.99 0.76
C PHE A 9 -12.69 2.16 1.70
N GLY A 10 -13.19 3.27 1.19
CA GLY A 10 -13.68 4.38 2.03
C GLY A 10 -14.81 3.98 2.99
N LYS A 11 -15.60 2.93 2.65
CA LYS A 11 -16.64 2.38 3.52
C LYS A 11 -16.08 1.51 4.66
N PHE A 12 -14.90 0.89 4.49
CA PHE A 12 -14.25 0.11 5.54
C PHE A 12 -13.59 0.99 6.61
N GLN A 13 -13.06 2.15 6.24
CA GLN A 13 -12.41 3.06 7.20
C GLN A 13 -13.39 3.69 8.20
N ALA A 14 -14.67 3.86 7.83
CA ALA A 14 -15.68 4.44 8.71
C ALA A 14 -16.10 3.51 9.86
N GLN A 15 -15.82 2.19 9.78
CA GLN A 15 -16.15 1.21 10.84
C GLN A 15 -14.98 0.89 11.79
N ALA A 16 -13.79 1.39 11.55
CA ALA A 16 -12.58 1.04 12.31
C ALA A 16 -12.48 1.69 13.72
N ALA A 17 -13.44 2.51 14.12
CA ALA A 17 -13.34 3.31 15.35
C ALA A 17 -13.92 2.64 16.63
N ASP A 18 -14.46 1.40 16.56
CA ASP A 18 -15.06 0.75 17.73
C ASP A 18 -14.09 -0.22 18.43
N THR A 19 -13.39 0.28 19.45
CA THR A 19 -12.47 -0.48 20.31
C THR A 19 -13.19 -1.41 21.30
N SER A 20 -14.55 -1.42 21.32
CA SER A 20 -15.35 -2.17 22.29
C SER A 20 -15.20 -3.70 22.19
N GLY A 21 -14.76 -4.24 21.03
CA GLY A 21 -14.55 -5.69 20.84
C GLY A 21 -13.37 -6.25 21.63
N ALA A 22 -12.26 -5.53 21.67
CA ALA A 22 -11.10 -5.94 22.47
C ALA A 22 -11.38 -5.85 23.99
N GLU A 23 -12.19 -4.88 24.40
CA GLU A 23 -12.63 -4.74 25.79
C GLU A 23 -13.65 -5.82 26.18
N ARG A 24 -14.59 -6.19 25.29
CA ARG A 24 -15.51 -7.30 25.49
C ARG A 24 -14.80 -8.65 25.54
N MET A 25 -13.78 -8.89 24.70
CA MET A 25 -12.94 -10.10 24.78
C MET A 25 -12.13 -10.14 26.08
N ARG A 26 -11.62 -9.01 26.57
CA ARG A 26 -10.97 -8.92 27.87
C ARG A 26 -11.95 -9.11 29.02
N SER A 27 -13.17 -8.60 28.91
CA SER A 27 -14.21 -8.80 29.93
C SER A 27 -14.68 -10.26 29.99
N LEU A 28 -14.79 -10.94 28.83
CA LEU A 28 -15.08 -12.38 28.80
C LEU A 28 -13.93 -13.22 29.38
N ALA A 29 -12.67 -12.89 29.05
CA ALA A 29 -11.52 -13.51 29.71
C ALA A 29 -11.48 -13.21 31.21
N GLY A 30 -11.89 -12.02 31.62
CA GLY A 30 -12.07 -11.63 33.01
C GLY A 30 -13.22 -12.38 33.69
N VAL A 31 -14.36 -12.57 33.01
CA VAL A 31 -15.51 -13.35 33.53
C VAL A 31 -15.15 -14.83 33.70
N VAL A 32 -14.37 -15.41 32.78
CA VAL A 32 -13.85 -16.79 32.91
C VAL A 32 -12.89 -16.91 34.09
N GLY A 33 -12.06 -15.89 34.37
CA GLY A 33 -11.20 -15.83 35.56
C GLY A 33 -11.98 -15.73 36.87
N GLN A 34 -12.96 -14.82 36.94
CA GLN A 34 -13.78 -14.59 38.15
C GLN A 34 -14.71 -15.77 38.48
N ALA A 35 -15.29 -16.47 37.49
CA ALA A 35 -16.06 -17.69 37.72
C ALA A 35 -15.20 -18.82 38.29
N GLY A 36 -13.90 -18.84 37.99
CA GLY A 36 -12.92 -19.75 38.54
C GLY A 36 -12.69 -19.55 40.03
N ASP A 37 -12.60 -18.31 40.48
CA ASP A 37 -12.36 -17.95 41.87
C ASP A 37 -13.58 -18.19 42.75
N LEU A 38 -14.80 -17.93 42.26
CA LEU A 38 -16.05 -18.18 42.97
C LEU A 38 -16.32 -19.68 43.18
N ALA A 39 -16.04 -20.52 42.20
CA ALA A 39 -16.17 -21.98 42.30
C ALA A 39 -15.15 -22.59 43.28
N PHE A 40 -14.01 -21.89 43.49
CA PHE A 40 -12.99 -22.30 44.46
C PHE A 40 -13.43 -22.16 45.92
N GLN A 41 -14.36 -21.26 46.20
CA GLN A 41 -14.79 -20.98 47.58
C GLN A 41 -15.81 -22.00 48.15
N ILE A 42 -16.49 -22.76 47.30
CA ILE A 42 -17.67 -23.55 47.74
C ILE A 42 -17.43 -25.08 47.66
N GLY A 43 -16.26 -25.62 47.99
CA GLY A 43 -16.09 -27.09 48.09
C GLY A 43 -16.37 -27.92 46.81
N ALA A 44 -16.76 -27.28 45.72
CA ALA A 44 -17.13 -27.87 44.46
C ALA A 44 -15.95 -27.87 43.43
N LYS A 45 -14.71 -27.69 43.94
CA LYS A 45 -13.46 -27.56 43.17
C LYS A 45 -13.31 -28.60 42.05
N LYS A 46 -13.60 -29.87 42.38
CA LYS A 46 -13.42 -30.99 41.44
C LYS A 46 -14.42 -30.94 40.29
N ARG A 47 -15.71 -30.72 40.56
CA ARG A 47 -16.76 -30.67 39.54
C ARG A 47 -16.62 -29.46 38.61
N SER A 48 -16.17 -28.33 39.14
CA SER A 48 -15.89 -27.14 38.33
C SER A 48 -14.68 -27.33 37.41
N ALA A 49 -13.61 -28.00 37.90
CA ALA A 49 -12.43 -28.32 37.09
C ALA A 49 -12.75 -29.29 35.95
N GLU A 50 -13.53 -30.36 36.25
CA GLU A 50 -14.00 -31.33 35.27
C GLU A 50 -14.90 -30.69 34.21
N GLY A 51 -15.81 -29.79 34.61
CA GLY A 51 -16.65 -29.02 33.69
C GLY A 51 -15.84 -28.11 32.77
N LYS A 52 -14.84 -27.43 33.32
CA LYS A 52 -13.95 -26.57 32.52
C LYS A 52 -13.17 -27.38 31.48
N LEU A 53 -12.55 -28.49 31.86
CA LEU A 53 -11.79 -29.32 30.92
C LEU A 53 -12.67 -29.86 29.78
N ALA A 54 -13.82 -30.44 30.15
CA ALA A 54 -14.77 -30.94 29.16
C ALA A 54 -15.32 -29.81 28.25
N GLY A 55 -15.55 -28.62 28.80
CA GLY A 55 -15.96 -27.44 28.01
C GLY A 55 -14.87 -26.95 27.05
N LEU A 56 -13.61 -26.95 27.47
CA LEU A 56 -12.49 -26.58 26.58
C LEU A 56 -12.35 -27.55 25.40
N GLU A 57 -12.54 -28.86 25.67
CA GLU A 57 -12.52 -29.88 24.60
C GLU A 57 -13.70 -29.69 23.64
N GLU A 58 -14.90 -29.46 24.17
CA GLU A 58 -16.11 -29.20 23.37
C GLU A 58 -15.93 -27.94 22.49
N GLY A 59 -15.45 -26.85 23.05
CA GLY A 59 -15.27 -25.61 22.30
C GLY A 59 -14.31 -25.79 21.10
N ARG A 60 -13.25 -26.57 21.27
CA ARG A 60 -12.31 -26.90 20.18
C ARG A 60 -12.91 -27.86 19.14
N ALA A 61 -13.62 -28.90 19.65
CA ALA A 61 -14.29 -29.86 18.78
C ALA A 61 -15.37 -29.19 17.95
N ALA A 62 -16.18 -28.31 18.53
CA ALA A 62 -17.21 -27.57 17.82
C ALA A 62 -16.64 -26.74 16.65
N VAL A 63 -15.48 -26.08 16.85
CA VAL A 63 -14.80 -25.35 15.77
C VAL A 63 -14.31 -26.31 14.67
N SER A 64 -13.66 -27.42 15.04
CA SER A 64 -13.15 -28.39 14.07
C SER A 64 -14.25 -29.08 13.26
N GLU A 65 -15.42 -29.24 13.85
CA GLU A 65 -16.61 -29.84 13.23
C GLU A 65 -17.52 -28.81 12.54
N GLY A 66 -17.20 -27.51 12.64
CA GLY A 66 -17.97 -26.43 12.01
C GLY A 66 -19.39 -26.28 12.57
N ARG A 67 -19.58 -26.56 13.87
CA ARG A 67 -20.87 -26.45 14.57
C ARG A 67 -20.81 -25.51 15.75
N ALA A 68 -21.95 -25.12 16.27
CA ALA A 68 -22.05 -24.42 17.55
C ALA A 68 -21.72 -25.34 18.74
N THR A 69 -21.32 -24.76 19.87
CA THR A 69 -21.09 -25.49 21.11
C THR A 69 -22.38 -26.04 21.69
N GLU A 70 -22.32 -27.27 22.24
CA GLU A 70 -23.45 -27.84 22.99
C GLU A 70 -23.52 -27.23 24.39
N LYS A 71 -24.75 -26.87 24.84
CA LYS A 71 -25.00 -26.37 26.19
C LYS A 71 -25.36 -27.53 27.12
N LYS A 72 -24.67 -27.66 28.25
CA LYS A 72 -24.95 -28.66 29.31
C LYS A 72 -25.47 -28.05 30.60
N GLY A 73 -25.49 -26.71 30.68
CA GLY A 73 -25.93 -25.97 31.85
C GLY A 73 -27.40 -25.61 31.82
N GLY A 74 -28.20 -26.19 32.71
CA GLY A 74 -29.52 -25.69 33.04
C GLY A 74 -29.51 -25.02 34.41
N GLY A 75 -29.42 -23.71 34.45
CA GLY A 75 -29.68 -22.80 35.59
C GLY A 75 -28.93 -23.00 36.93
N LEU A 76 -28.86 -24.18 37.51
CA LEU A 76 -28.31 -24.41 38.87
C LEU A 76 -27.11 -25.37 38.94
N SER A 77 -26.66 -25.91 37.80
CA SER A 77 -25.52 -26.84 37.77
C SER A 77 -24.18 -26.09 37.72
N ILE A 78 -23.38 -26.19 38.77
CA ILE A 78 -22.03 -25.62 38.84
C ILE A 78 -21.15 -26.20 37.71
N PHE A 79 -21.26 -27.50 37.44
CA PHE A 79 -20.58 -28.18 36.33
C PHE A 79 -21.06 -27.63 35.00
N GLY A 80 -22.37 -27.56 34.75
CA GLY A 80 -22.93 -27.09 33.47
C GLY A 80 -22.56 -25.66 33.15
N ASN A 81 -22.63 -24.75 34.14
CA ASN A 81 -22.24 -23.36 33.93
C ASN A 81 -20.74 -23.22 33.66
N ALA A 82 -19.88 -23.99 34.35
CA ALA A 82 -18.44 -23.99 34.10
C ALA A 82 -18.09 -24.57 32.71
N TYR A 83 -18.82 -25.61 32.31
CA TYR A 83 -18.71 -26.20 30.97
C TYR A 83 -19.09 -25.21 29.87
N ASP A 84 -20.29 -24.61 29.97
CA ASP A 84 -20.80 -23.70 28.93
C ASP A 84 -19.90 -22.48 28.76
N GLN A 85 -19.41 -21.88 29.85
CA GLN A 85 -18.48 -20.76 29.79
C GLN A 85 -17.13 -21.15 29.18
N ALA A 86 -16.60 -22.31 29.55
CA ALA A 86 -15.33 -22.80 29.01
C ALA A 86 -15.47 -23.19 27.54
N ALA A 87 -16.56 -23.84 27.15
CA ALA A 87 -16.85 -24.21 25.77
C ALA A 87 -16.98 -22.99 24.89
N GLN A 88 -17.74 -21.99 25.33
CA GLN A 88 -17.90 -20.73 24.60
C GLN A 88 -16.58 -19.95 24.48
N GLY A 89 -15.83 -19.84 25.57
CA GLY A 89 -14.53 -19.17 25.57
C GLY A 89 -13.52 -19.85 24.65
N ALA A 90 -13.44 -21.18 24.68
CA ALA A 90 -12.57 -21.97 23.81
C ALA A 90 -12.99 -21.85 22.32
N TYR A 91 -14.29 -21.91 22.08
CA TYR A 91 -14.87 -21.75 20.74
C TYR A 91 -14.49 -20.39 20.13
N ILE A 92 -14.77 -19.29 20.85
CA ILE A 92 -14.44 -17.93 20.37
C ILE A 92 -12.93 -17.77 20.17
N SER A 93 -12.11 -18.27 21.11
CA SER A 93 -10.66 -18.19 21.01
C SER A 93 -10.12 -18.98 19.80
N SER A 94 -10.63 -20.19 19.57
CA SER A 94 -10.21 -21.02 18.43
C SER A 94 -10.59 -20.37 17.09
N ILE A 95 -11.83 -19.89 16.96
CA ILE A 95 -12.25 -19.12 15.77
C ILE A 95 -11.37 -17.87 15.58
N GLY A 96 -11.04 -17.17 16.66
CA GLY A 96 -10.18 -15.99 16.60
C GLY A 96 -8.76 -16.30 16.07
N ILE A 97 -8.19 -17.45 16.48
CA ILE A 97 -6.89 -17.94 15.99
C ILE A 97 -6.98 -18.32 14.52
N ASP A 98 -7.96 -19.14 14.15
CA ASP A 98 -8.15 -19.62 12.78
C ASP A 98 -8.45 -18.46 11.83
N SER A 99 -9.29 -17.53 12.25
CA SER A 99 -9.61 -16.32 11.47
C SER A 99 -8.38 -15.44 11.27
N LYS A 100 -7.54 -15.30 12.31
CA LYS A 100 -6.28 -14.56 12.18
C LYS A 100 -5.35 -15.21 11.14
N ALA A 101 -5.19 -16.52 11.20
CA ALA A 101 -4.37 -17.27 10.25
C ALA A 101 -4.91 -17.14 8.82
N LYS A 102 -6.23 -17.34 8.65
CA LYS A 102 -6.87 -17.28 7.33
C LYS A 102 -6.82 -15.87 6.72
N ILE A 103 -7.12 -14.83 7.50
CA ILE A 103 -7.10 -13.44 7.02
C ILE A 103 -5.67 -13.02 6.67
N ASN A 104 -4.67 -13.43 7.48
CA ASN A 104 -3.27 -13.16 7.15
C ASN A 104 -2.85 -13.89 5.86
N GLN A 105 -3.29 -15.14 5.67
CA GLN A 105 -3.02 -15.86 4.43
C GLN A 105 -3.64 -15.17 3.22
N LEU A 106 -4.91 -14.76 3.31
CA LEU A 106 -5.58 -14.01 2.25
C LEU A 106 -4.86 -12.69 1.95
N ALA A 107 -4.33 -12.03 2.98
CA ALA A 107 -3.57 -10.80 2.79
C ALA A 107 -2.25 -11.01 2.03
N VAL A 108 -1.58 -12.13 2.26
CA VAL A 108 -0.37 -12.51 1.51
C VAL A 108 -0.71 -12.90 0.09
N ASP A 109 -1.72 -13.75 -0.09
CA ASP A 109 -2.13 -14.26 -1.41
C ASP A 109 -2.64 -13.15 -2.34
N HIS A 110 -3.18 -12.07 -1.75
CA HIS A 110 -3.78 -10.94 -2.48
C HIS A 110 -3.12 -9.60 -2.13
N ALA A 111 -1.81 -9.61 -1.88
CA ALA A 111 -1.08 -8.39 -1.55
C ALA A 111 -1.14 -7.32 -2.65
N ASP A 112 -1.21 -7.76 -3.91
CA ASP A 112 -1.32 -6.89 -5.09
C ASP A 112 -2.77 -6.68 -5.57
N ASP A 113 -3.76 -7.25 -4.88
CA ASP A 113 -5.20 -7.09 -5.19
C ASP A 113 -6.03 -6.92 -3.91
N PRO A 114 -6.02 -5.71 -3.31
CA PRO A 114 -6.79 -5.41 -2.11
C PRO A 114 -8.31 -5.59 -2.26
N GLU A 115 -8.84 -5.54 -3.48
CA GLU A 115 -10.27 -5.74 -3.75
C GLU A 115 -10.65 -7.24 -3.61
N ALA A 116 -9.83 -8.12 -4.18
CA ALA A 116 -9.98 -9.57 -4.01
C ALA A 116 -9.83 -9.97 -2.54
N PHE A 117 -8.83 -9.41 -1.83
CA PHE A 117 -8.70 -9.59 -0.37
C PHE A 117 -10.00 -9.21 0.35
N GLY A 118 -10.57 -8.04 0.06
CA GLY A 118 -11.80 -7.56 0.69
C GLY A 118 -12.98 -8.51 0.47
N THR A 119 -13.17 -8.96 -0.78
CA THR A 119 -14.25 -9.88 -1.18
C THR A 119 -14.13 -11.23 -0.47
N LEU A 120 -12.96 -11.87 -0.58
CA LEU A 120 -12.71 -13.20 -0.01
C LEU A 120 -12.74 -13.20 1.53
N SER A 121 -12.27 -12.12 2.15
CA SER A 121 -12.34 -11.98 3.59
C SER A 121 -13.77 -11.83 4.10
N GLN A 122 -14.63 -11.15 3.35
CA GLN A 122 -16.07 -11.05 3.66
C GLN A 122 -16.80 -12.38 3.45
N GLU A 123 -16.46 -13.14 2.43
CA GLU A 123 -17.00 -14.48 2.22
C GLU A 123 -16.59 -15.42 3.34
N TYR A 124 -15.33 -15.37 3.76
CA TYR A 124 -14.85 -16.11 4.93
C TYR A 124 -15.62 -15.73 6.19
N LEU A 125 -15.78 -14.44 6.49
CA LEU A 125 -16.55 -13.97 7.65
C LEU A 125 -17.99 -14.51 7.63
N LYS A 126 -18.67 -14.45 6.48
CA LYS A 126 -20.04 -15.01 6.34
C LYS A 126 -20.06 -16.50 6.63
N GLY A 127 -19.08 -17.26 6.15
CA GLY A 127 -18.97 -18.70 6.44
C GLY A 127 -18.78 -19.01 7.91
N VAL A 128 -17.93 -18.25 8.59
CA VAL A 128 -17.70 -18.37 10.05
C VAL A 128 -18.97 -18.05 10.84
N LEU A 129 -19.65 -16.96 10.49
CA LEU A 129 -20.86 -16.51 11.18
C LEU A 129 -22.06 -17.42 10.96
N ALA A 130 -22.14 -18.10 9.83
CA ALA A 130 -23.23 -19.05 9.53
C ALA A 130 -23.30 -20.21 10.54
N ASN A 131 -22.15 -20.58 11.13
CA ASN A 131 -22.03 -21.68 12.11
C ASN A 131 -21.82 -21.17 13.54
N ALA A 132 -21.80 -19.86 13.76
CA ALA A 132 -21.58 -19.28 15.09
C ALA A 132 -22.81 -19.42 15.96
N SER A 133 -22.60 -19.72 17.28
CA SER A 133 -23.69 -19.67 18.26
C SER A 133 -24.18 -18.22 18.42
N PRO A 134 -25.48 -18.01 18.76
CA PRO A 134 -26.01 -16.66 18.98
C PRO A 134 -25.21 -15.85 20.00
N ASP A 135 -24.75 -16.51 21.07
CA ASP A 135 -23.98 -15.87 22.15
C ASP A 135 -22.54 -15.47 21.73
N ALA A 136 -22.01 -16.08 20.67
CA ALA A 136 -20.66 -15.81 20.15
C ALA A 136 -20.67 -14.91 18.90
N TYR A 137 -21.81 -14.80 18.23
CA TYR A 137 -21.97 -14.15 16.94
C TYR A 137 -21.39 -12.72 16.91
N ASP A 138 -21.85 -11.87 17.83
CA ASP A 138 -21.45 -10.46 17.84
C ASP A 138 -19.95 -10.29 18.12
N ILE A 139 -19.40 -11.12 19.01
CA ILE A 139 -17.99 -11.07 19.39
C ILE A 139 -17.11 -11.46 18.19
N ILE A 140 -17.45 -12.59 17.55
CA ILE A 140 -16.73 -13.09 16.39
C ILE A 140 -16.84 -12.09 15.22
N ASN A 141 -18.06 -11.62 14.93
CA ASN A 141 -18.29 -10.65 13.87
C ASN A 141 -17.43 -9.39 14.07
N GLN A 142 -17.42 -8.85 15.27
CA GLN A 142 -16.68 -7.64 15.57
C GLN A 142 -15.15 -7.85 15.48
N ASP A 143 -14.61 -8.94 16.08
CA ASP A 143 -13.17 -9.22 16.03
C ASP A 143 -12.69 -9.44 14.59
N VAL A 144 -13.39 -10.27 13.82
CA VAL A 144 -13.01 -10.60 12.45
C VAL A 144 -13.15 -9.38 11.52
N THR A 145 -14.25 -8.62 11.67
CA THR A 145 -14.45 -7.38 10.90
C THR A 145 -13.36 -6.36 11.16
N ASN A 146 -12.97 -6.16 12.41
CA ASN A 146 -11.89 -5.24 12.77
C ASN A 146 -10.55 -5.66 12.16
N ARG A 147 -10.26 -6.96 12.13
CA ARG A 147 -9.05 -7.51 11.48
C ARG A 147 -9.06 -7.26 9.98
N ILE A 148 -10.16 -7.61 9.31
CA ILE A 148 -10.33 -7.40 7.87
C ILE A 148 -10.12 -5.92 7.54
N SER A 149 -10.75 -5.02 8.29
CA SER A 149 -10.62 -3.57 8.10
C SER A 149 -9.18 -3.08 8.29
N THR A 150 -8.51 -3.52 9.35
CA THR A 150 -7.14 -3.10 9.65
C THR A 150 -6.15 -3.57 8.59
N ILE A 151 -6.23 -4.86 8.21
CA ILE A 151 -5.33 -5.44 7.22
C ILE A 151 -5.65 -4.91 5.83
N GLY A 152 -6.94 -4.81 5.46
CA GLY A 152 -7.37 -4.26 4.18
C GLY A 152 -6.95 -2.81 3.99
N GLY A 153 -7.07 -1.98 5.03
CA GLY A 153 -6.59 -0.60 4.98
C GLY A 153 -5.08 -0.50 4.76
N LYS A 154 -4.30 -1.40 5.40
CA LYS A 154 -2.85 -1.46 5.17
C LYS A 154 -2.53 -1.90 3.75
N LEU A 155 -3.13 -2.99 3.27
CA LEU A 155 -2.92 -3.49 1.90
C LEU A 155 -3.24 -2.43 0.86
N GLN A 156 -4.34 -1.70 1.03
CA GLN A 156 -4.70 -0.61 0.14
C GLN A 156 -3.63 0.50 0.11
N SER A 157 -3.14 0.90 1.28
CA SER A 157 -2.08 1.92 1.39
C SER A 157 -0.79 1.46 0.72
N ASP A 158 -0.38 0.22 0.97
CA ASP A 158 0.83 -0.38 0.40
C ASP A 158 0.70 -0.50 -1.13
N TYR A 159 -0.44 -0.98 -1.62
CA TYR A 159 -0.75 -1.08 -3.05
C TYR A 159 -0.78 0.30 -3.73
N ALA A 160 -1.43 1.29 -3.13
CA ALA A 160 -1.44 2.66 -3.66
C ALA A 160 -0.02 3.24 -3.76
N THR A 161 0.81 3.01 -2.73
CA THR A 161 2.22 3.43 -2.72
C THR A 161 3.01 2.76 -3.83
N LYS A 162 2.81 1.44 -4.04
CA LYS A 162 3.45 0.68 -5.12
C LYS A 162 3.06 1.23 -6.50
N VAL A 163 1.76 1.43 -6.75
CA VAL A 163 1.25 1.95 -8.04
C VAL A 163 1.78 3.35 -8.32
N ILE A 164 1.84 4.22 -7.29
CA ILE A 164 2.44 5.56 -7.43
C ILE A 164 3.93 5.43 -7.76
N GLY A 165 4.65 4.54 -7.08
CA GLY A 165 6.07 4.27 -7.35
C GLY A 165 6.31 3.82 -8.79
N GLU A 166 5.60 2.80 -9.26
CA GLU A 166 5.70 2.29 -10.63
C GLU A 166 5.34 3.36 -11.68
N SER A 167 4.32 4.18 -11.40
CA SER A 167 3.96 5.31 -12.24
C SER A 167 5.08 6.36 -12.30
N ASN A 168 5.70 6.68 -11.17
CA ASN A 168 6.82 7.62 -11.12
C ASN A 168 8.05 7.09 -11.86
N ASP A 169 8.34 5.79 -11.76
CA ASP A 169 9.43 5.15 -12.51
C ASP A 169 9.18 5.23 -14.01
N THR A 170 7.96 4.92 -14.45
CA THR A 170 7.55 5.04 -15.86
C THR A 170 7.67 6.48 -16.37
N MET A 171 7.21 7.47 -15.59
CA MET A 171 7.36 8.87 -15.93
C MET A 171 8.84 9.31 -15.96
N THR A 172 9.68 8.75 -15.11
CA THR A 172 11.11 9.04 -15.10
C THR A 172 11.77 8.55 -16.37
N ILE A 173 11.47 7.35 -16.83
CA ILE A 173 11.96 6.80 -18.11
C ILE A 173 11.47 7.66 -19.26
N ALA A 174 10.18 7.94 -19.33
CA ALA A 174 9.59 8.76 -20.40
C ALA A 174 10.22 10.16 -20.47
N LYS A 175 10.47 10.80 -19.35
CA LYS A 175 11.18 12.08 -19.27
C LYS A 175 12.59 11.98 -19.88
N ASP A 176 13.34 10.92 -19.55
CA ASP A 176 14.71 10.74 -20.05
C ASP A 176 14.71 10.47 -21.57
N GLU A 177 13.79 9.63 -22.05
CA GLU A 177 13.60 9.38 -23.48
C GLU A 177 13.26 10.66 -24.25
N LEU A 178 12.31 11.45 -23.75
CA LEU A 178 11.92 12.72 -24.36
C LEU A 178 13.06 13.76 -24.35
N ALA A 179 13.90 13.76 -23.31
CA ALA A 179 15.07 14.62 -23.25
C ALA A 179 16.11 14.22 -24.30
N ILE A 180 16.38 12.93 -24.46
CA ILE A 180 17.28 12.39 -25.52
C ILE A 180 16.72 12.70 -26.90
N GLU A 181 15.42 12.48 -27.11
CA GLU A 181 14.75 12.78 -28.38
C GLU A 181 14.87 14.26 -28.75
N ALA A 182 14.61 15.16 -27.78
CA ALA A 182 14.75 16.60 -27.98
C ALA A 182 16.16 16.99 -28.38
N SER A 183 17.18 16.41 -27.75
CA SER A 183 18.59 16.62 -28.09
C SER A 183 18.93 16.06 -29.46
N THR A 184 18.38 14.91 -29.82
CA THR A 184 18.55 14.29 -31.14
C THR A 184 17.96 15.17 -32.27
N PHE A 185 16.73 15.63 -32.12
CA PHE A 185 16.11 16.56 -33.08
C PHE A 185 16.89 17.85 -33.18
N ALA A 186 17.40 18.38 -32.08
CA ALA A 186 18.26 19.56 -32.07
C ALA A 186 19.54 19.34 -32.91
N ARG A 187 20.17 18.17 -32.77
CA ARG A 187 21.37 17.78 -33.54
C ARG A 187 21.07 17.58 -35.02
N GLN A 188 19.87 17.15 -35.38
CA GLN A 188 19.42 17.01 -36.78
C GLN A 188 18.98 18.34 -37.39
N GLY A 189 18.89 19.42 -36.61
CA GLY A 189 18.41 20.73 -37.07
C GLY A 189 16.88 20.86 -37.05
N ASP A 190 16.14 19.85 -36.59
CA ASP A 190 14.68 19.92 -36.39
C ASP A 190 14.34 20.68 -35.09
N SER A 191 14.28 22.01 -35.23
CA SER A 191 13.95 22.85 -34.07
C SER A 191 12.51 22.69 -33.57
N ALA A 192 11.57 22.26 -34.42
CA ALA A 192 10.18 22.06 -34.02
C ALA A 192 10.03 20.75 -33.23
N GLY A 193 10.64 19.67 -33.72
CA GLY A 193 10.71 18.40 -33.00
C GLY A 193 11.39 18.56 -31.65
N ALA A 194 12.53 19.24 -31.59
CA ALA A 194 13.26 19.50 -30.37
C ALA A 194 12.41 20.25 -29.31
N GLU A 195 11.66 21.28 -29.71
CA GLU A 195 10.82 22.07 -28.79
C GLU A 195 9.58 21.29 -28.33
N ASN A 196 9.02 20.46 -29.21
CA ASN A 196 7.90 19.60 -28.86
C ASN A 196 8.30 18.55 -27.79
N SER A 197 9.38 17.78 -28.05
CA SER A 197 9.86 16.76 -27.11
C SER A 197 10.33 17.39 -25.79
N LYS A 198 10.96 18.58 -25.83
CA LYS A 198 11.29 19.35 -24.62
C LYS A 198 10.04 19.71 -23.81
N SER A 199 8.99 20.19 -24.49
CA SER A 199 7.74 20.57 -23.81
C SER A 199 7.07 19.38 -23.15
N LEU A 200 7.07 18.22 -23.79
CA LEU A 200 6.58 16.96 -23.23
C LEU A 200 7.42 16.49 -22.04
N ALA A 201 8.76 16.56 -22.15
CA ALA A 201 9.65 16.24 -21.03
C ALA A 201 9.37 17.16 -19.82
N PHE A 202 9.14 18.45 -20.04
CA PHE A 202 8.82 19.40 -18.97
C PHE A 202 7.46 19.11 -18.33
N ALA A 203 6.45 18.76 -19.12
CA ALA A 203 5.15 18.35 -18.59
C ALA A 203 5.26 17.08 -17.75
N THR A 204 6.06 16.10 -18.19
CA THR A 204 6.33 14.88 -17.42
C THR A 204 7.05 15.19 -16.09
N ILE A 205 8.02 16.12 -16.09
CA ILE A 205 8.68 16.59 -14.86
C ILE A 205 7.66 17.24 -13.91
N ASP A 206 6.72 18.06 -14.42
CA ASP A 206 5.69 18.68 -13.59
C ASP A 206 4.73 17.65 -12.98
N GLN A 207 4.39 16.59 -13.73
CA GLN A 207 3.62 15.46 -13.21
C GLN A 207 4.38 14.69 -12.13
N LEU A 208 5.70 14.45 -12.31
CA LEU A 208 6.55 13.86 -11.28
C LEU A 208 6.59 14.68 -9.99
N VAL A 209 6.60 16.01 -10.10
CA VAL A 209 6.52 16.89 -8.91
C VAL A 209 5.14 16.76 -8.25
N ALA A 210 4.08 16.78 -9.04
CA ALA A 210 2.71 16.68 -8.53
C ALA A 210 2.42 15.34 -7.83
N SER A 211 3.01 14.23 -8.33
CA SER A 211 2.89 12.90 -7.72
C SER A 211 3.84 12.66 -6.53
N GLY A 212 4.74 13.61 -6.25
CA GLY A 212 5.77 13.47 -5.22
C GLY A 212 6.99 12.64 -5.63
N GLY A 213 7.09 12.20 -6.90
CA GLY A 213 8.22 11.45 -7.45
C GLY A 213 9.48 12.29 -7.65
N MET A 214 9.33 13.63 -7.69
CA MET A 214 10.46 14.55 -7.81
C MET A 214 10.25 15.78 -6.95
N LYS A 215 11.34 16.29 -6.32
CA LYS A 215 11.31 17.53 -5.56
C LYS A 215 11.43 18.75 -6.50
N GLY A 216 10.73 19.84 -6.18
CA GLY A 216 10.71 21.07 -6.99
C GLY A 216 12.10 21.62 -7.37
N PRO A 217 13.07 21.75 -6.46
CA PRO A 217 14.43 22.18 -6.81
C PRO A 217 15.12 21.26 -7.83
N LYS A 218 14.95 19.93 -7.70
CA LYS A 218 15.51 18.96 -8.65
C LYS A 218 14.83 19.05 -10.02
N ALA A 219 13.52 19.28 -10.04
CA ALA A 219 12.77 19.51 -11.28
C ALA A 219 13.30 20.73 -12.03
N ALA A 220 13.54 21.85 -11.32
CA ALA A 220 14.09 23.05 -11.92
C ALA A 220 15.52 22.84 -12.47
N GLU A 221 16.34 22.09 -11.76
CA GLU A 221 17.68 21.69 -12.22
C GLU A 221 17.60 20.84 -13.48
N THR A 222 16.74 19.81 -13.47
CA THR A 222 16.56 18.90 -14.61
C THR A 222 16.08 19.65 -15.85
N LYS A 223 15.10 20.55 -15.73
CA LYS A 223 14.61 21.38 -16.83
C LYS A 223 15.72 22.28 -17.41
N ARG A 224 16.58 22.82 -16.55
CA ARG A 224 17.75 23.61 -16.99
C ARG A 224 18.76 22.74 -17.74
N ALA A 225 19.06 21.53 -17.24
CA ALA A 225 19.96 20.60 -17.91
C ALA A 225 19.46 20.24 -19.32
N ILE A 226 18.19 19.83 -19.45
CA ILE A 226 17.58 19.52 -20.76
C ILE A 226 17.68 20.72 -21.70
N THR A 227 17.39 21.92 -21.21
CA THR A 227 17.49 23.14 -22.03
C THR A 227 18.92 23.41 -22.51
N ARG A 228 19.91 23.19 -21.64
CA ARG A 228 21.31 23.32 -21.95
C ARG A 228 21.73 22.33 -23.02
N ASP A 229 21.43 21.05 -22.83
CA ASP A 229 21.80 19.97 -23.75
C ASP A 229 21.23 20.20 -25.15
N ILE A 230 19.97 20.61 -25.26
CA ILE A 230 19.34 20.97 -26.55
C ILE A 230 20.08 22.13 -27.23
N ARG A 231 20.47 23.15 -26.44
CA ARG A 231 21.21 24.30 -26.98
C ARG A 231 22.57 23.89 -27.47
N GLU A 232 23.28 23.07 -26.72
CA GLU A 232 24.58 22.53 -27.11
C GLU A 232 24.48 21.74 -28.41
N GLN A 233 23.49 20.86 -28.58
CA GLN A 233 23.28 20.13 -29.81
C GLN A 233 22.92 21.03 -31.01
N LYS A 234 22.12 22.07 -30.80
CA LYS A 234 21.85 23.10 -31.83
C LYS A 234 23.11 23.84 -32.27
N SER A 235 23.97 24.17 -31.31
CA SER A 235 25.24 24.83 -31.59
C SER A 235 26.18 23.92 -32.35
N SER A 236 26.32 22.65 -31.94
CA SER A 236 27.09 21.65 -32.67
C SER A 236 26.63 21.52 -34.14
N LYS A 237 25.31 21.39 -34.34
CA LYS A 237 24.75 21.33 -35.71
C LYS A 237 25.10 22.54 -36.52
N LYS A 238 24.99 23.76 -35.94
CA LYS A 238 25.35 25.00 -36.62
C LYS A 238 26.84 25.03 -37.06
N PHE A 239 27.73 24.51 -36.19
CA PHE A 239 29.15 24.43 -36.53
C PHE A 239 29.42 23.42 -37.64
N ASP A 240 28.77 22.25 -37.60
CA ASP A 240 28.89 21.27 -38.69
C ASP A 240 28.43 21.85 -40.02
N ASP A 241 27.31 22.58 -40.02
CA ASP A 241 26.79 23.20 -41.25
C ASP A 241 27.73 24.29 -41.81
N ILE A 242 28.35 25.10 -40.93
CA ILE A 242 29.35 26.08 -41.33
C ILE A 242 30.60 25.38 -41.87
N ALA A 243 31.08 24.32 -41.18
CA ALA A 243 32.26 23.58 -41.61
C ALA A 243 32.06 22.91 -42.96
N GLU A 244 30.87 22.36 -43.22
CA GLU A 244 30.52 21.73 -44.50
C GLU A 244 30.41 22.74 -45.62
N LYS A 245 29.83 23.90 -45.38
CA LYS A 245 29.54 24.92 -46.37
C LYS A 245 30.73 25.83 -46.64
N ASP A 246 31.36 26.35 -45.58
CA ASP A 246 32.31 27.45 -45.64
C ASP A 246 33.74 27.03 -45.22
N GLY A 247 33.90 25.76 -44.83
CA GLY A 247 35.16 25.14 -44.43
C GLY A 247 35.48 25.29 -42.92
N LEU A 248 36.44 24.49 -42.47
CA LEU A 248 36.87 24.46 -41.06
C LEU A 248 37.31 25.82 -40.48
N PRO A 249 38.06 26.66 -41.21
CA PRO A 249 38.46 27.98 -40.68
C PRO A 249 37.28 28.87 -40.32
N ALA A 250 36.19 28.83 -41.10
CA ALA A 250 34.99 29.60 -40.82
C ALA A 250 34.24 29.05 -39.61
N ALA A 251 34.21 27.71 -39.44
CA ALA A 251 33.63 27.08 -38.25
C ALA A 251 34.40 27.46 -36.97
N PHE A 252 35.74 27.47 -37.00
CA PHE A 252 36.56 27.90 -35.87
C PHE A 252 36.34 29.36 -35.50
N SER A 253 36.22 30.25 -36.51
CA SER A 253 35.87 31.65 -36.23
C SER A 253 34.51 31.79 -35.57
N ALA A 254 33.52 31.02 -36.02
CA ALA A 254 32.19 31.01 -35.42
C ALA A 254 32.20 30.46 -33.98
N ILE A 255 33.09 29.51 -33.66
CA ILE A 255 33.29 29.01 -32.27
C ILE A 255 33.89 30.12 -31.40
N GLU A 256 34.88 30.87 -31.89
CA GLU A 256 35.47 31.99 -31.13
C GLU A 256 34.46 33.12 -30.88
N ASP A 257 33.61 33.42 -31.84
CA ASP A 257 32.53 34.40 -31.69
C ASP A 257 31.54 33.94 -30.61
N MET A 258 31.16 32.65 -30.63
CA MET A 258 30.28 32.08 -29.59
C MET A 258 30.91 32.04 -28.17
N ARG A 259 32.23 31.93 -28.08
CA ARG A 259 32.95 31.98 -26.81
C ARG A 259 32.70 33.30 -26.09
N ASN A 260 32.54 34.38 -26.86
CA ASN A 260 32.28 35.72 -26.36
C ASN A 260 30.78 35.98 -26.05
N GLU A 261 29.88 35.15 -26.56
CA GLU A 261 28.42 35.25 -26.34
C GLU A 261 27.91 34.12 -25.48
N ILE A 262 28.11 34.22 -24.16
CA ILE A 262 27.63 33.19 -23.20
C ILE A 262 26.11 33.12 -23.21
N PRO A 263 25.50 32.00 -23.65
CA PRO A 263 24.05 31.89 -23.68
C PRO A 263 23.43 31.89 -22.28
N LYS A 264 22.20 32.42 -22.13
CA LYS A 264 21.47 32.38 -20.88
C LYS A 264 21.34 30.94 -20.36
N GLY A 265 21.82 30.69 -19.14
CA GLY A 265 21.73 29.39 -18.44
C GLY A 265 23.03 28.59 -18.40
N HIS A 266 24.12 29.10 -18.97
CA HIS A 266 25.47 28.58 -18.74
C HIS A 266 26.26 29.51 -17.85
N SER A 267 27.14 28.96 -17.00
CA SER A 267 28.25 29.73 -16.43
C SER A 267 29.34 29.91 -17.48
N PRO A 268 30.21 30.93 -17.35
CA PRO A 268 31.35 31.09 -18.24
C PRO A 268 32.24 29.85 -18.33
N GLU A 269 32.46 29.18 -17.21
CA GLU A 269 33.30 27.98 -17.11
C GLU A 269 32.67 26.75 -17.77
N GLU A 270 31.34 26.55 -17.58
CA GLU A 270 30.60 25.47 -18.26
C GLU A 270 30.58 25.68 -19.77
N TRP A 271 30.42 26.92 -20.20
CA TRP A 271 30.38 27.26 -21.60
C TRP A 271 31.76 27.11 -22.29
N ASP A 272 32.83 27.54 -21.61
CA ASP A 272 34.20 27.38 -22.12
C ASP A 272 34.60 25.89 -22.20
N THR A 273 34.20 25.09 -21.20
CA THR A 273 34.41 23.62 -21.20
C THR A 273 33.72 22.97 -22.39
N TYR A 274 32.46 23.36 -22.66
CA TYR A 274 31.69 22.83 -23.79
C TYR A 274 32.33 23.16 -25.15
N ILE A 275 32.76 24.43 -25.34
CA ILE A 275 33.38 24.86 -26.59
C ILE A 275 34.76 24.25 -26.79
N SER A 276 35.43 23.85 -25.73
CA SER A 276 36.79 23.28 -25.78
C SER A 276 36.82 21.77 -25.95
N SER A 277 35.65 21.07 -25.80
CA SER A 277 35.47 19.62 -25.97
C SER A 277 35.16 19.26 -27.42
#